data_9125db3648c91b6ad8683333a424c376
#
_entry.id   9125db3648c91b6ad8683333a424c376
#
_cell.length_a   1.000
_cell.length_b   1.000
_cell.length_c   1.000
_cell.angle_alpha   90.00
_cell.angle_beta   90.00
_cell.angle_gamma   90.00
#
_symmetry.space_group_name_H-M   'P 1'
#
loop_
_entity.id
_entity.type
_entity.pdbx_description
1 polymer ?
#
loop_
_entity_poly.entity_id
_entity_poly.type
_entity_poly.pdbx_seq_one_letter_code
_entity_poly.pdbx_strand_id
1 'polypeptide(L)'
;MKEIYKNTELYIGIDIVDEIIKRNKKKYRLNNVQFFHMDITKDRLPTGDLILCRDCLVHFSLSDFHSALNKFKASQSRYLLTTTFTNLTFNQEIRTGSWRPLNLEIEPFNFPKPILVINENCTEGEMNYTDKSLALWDLNIINF
;
A
#
# COMPACT_ATOMS: atom_id res chain seq x y z
N MET A 1 -8.35 -1.78 -10.97
CA MET A 1 -7.65 -0.59 -11.48
C MET A 1 -8.30 0.10 -12.68
N LYS A 2 -9.26 -0.52 -13.37
CA LYS A 2 -9.79 0.02 -14.64
C LYS A 2 -10.58 1.34 -14.56
N GLU A 3 -10.91 1.85 -13.36
CA GLU A 3 -11.84 2.99 -13.25
C GLU A 3 -11.45 4.08 -12.23
N ILE A 4 -10.47 3.83 -11.33
CA ILE A 4 -10.07 4.79 -10.29
C ILE A 4 -9.64 6.13 -10.91
N TYR A 5 -8.88 6.10 -12.00
CA TYR A 5 -8.39 7.30 -12.67
C TYR A 5 -9.47 8.18 -13.31
N LYS A 6 -10.69 7.67 -13.50
CA LYS A 6 -11.78 8.44 -14.10
C LYS A 6 -12.32 9.54 -13.20
N ASN A 7 -12.18 9.35 -11.87
CA ASN A 7 -12.74 10.25 -10.86
C ASN A 7 -11.63 10.95 -10.03
N THR A 8 -10.38 10.93 -10.50
CA THR A 8 -9.24 11.61 -9.88
C THR A 8 -8.72 12.73 -10.77
N GLU A 9 -8.30 13.83 -10.19
CA GLU A 9 -7.63 14.92 -10.93
C GLU A 9 -6.29 14.44 -11.47
N LEU A 10 -5.55 13.67 -10.69
CA LEU A 10 -4.28 13.07 -11.07
C LEU A 10 -4.16 11.65 -10.49
N TYR A 11 -3.79 10.69 -11.31
CA TYR A 11 -3.41 9.35 -10.92
C TYR A 11 -1.91 9.14 -11.16
N ILE A 12 -1.17 8.74 -10.13
CA ILE A 12 0.25 8.42 -10.21
C ILE A 12 0.43 6.94 -9.88
N GLY A 13 0.88 6.15 -10.85
CA GLY A 13 1.28 4.75 -10.65
C GLY A 13 2.79 4.62 -10.46
N ILE A 14 3.21 3.91 -9.41
CA ILE A 14 4.61 3.68 -9.08
C ILE A 14 4.86 2.17 -9.04
N ASP A 15 5.97 1.73 -9.61
CA ASP A 15 6.43 0.35 -9.54
C ASP A 15 7.95 0.30 -9.66
N ILE A 16 8.58 -0.69 -9.00
CA ILE A 16 10.01 -0.95 -9.09
C ILE A 16 10.40 -1.70 -10.37
N VAL A 17 9.42 -2.29 -11.07
CA VAL A 17 9.63 -3.04 -12.31
C VAL A 17 9.44 -2.12 -13.52
N ASP A 18 10.54 -1.74 -14.15
CA ASP A 18 10.56 -0.78 -15.28
C ASP A 18 9.69 -1.26 -16.46
N GLU A 19 9.65 -2.56 -16.74
CA GLU A 19 8.82 -3.13 -17.81
C GLU A 19 7.33 -2.91 -17.56
N ILE A 20 6.88 -3.00 -16.31
CA ILE A 20 5.49 -2.70 -15.92
C ILE A 20 5.18 -1.24 -16.19
N ILE A 21 6.08 -0.34 -15.80
CA ILE A 21 5.94 1.10 -16.03
C ILE A 21 5.88 1.42 -17.54
N LYS A 22 6.80 0.88 -18.33
CA LYS A 22 6.81 1.06 -19.78
C LYS A 22 5.52 0.57 -20.45
N ARG A 23 5.02 -0.60 -20.03
CA ARG A 23 3.76 -1.16 -20.52
C ARG A 23 2.57 -0.28 -20.14
N ASN A 24 2.52 0.19 -18.89
CA ASN A 24 1.41 1.02 -18.42
C ASN A 24 1.41 2.40 -19.08
N LYS A 25 2.56 3.04 -19.31
CA LYS A 25 2.69 4.28 -20.10
C LYS A 25 2.15 4.13 -21.53
N LYS A 26 2.36 2.97 -22.16
CA LYS A 26 1.81 2.69 -23.50
C LYS A 26 0.30 2.46 -23.48
N LYS A 27 -0.21 1.81 -22.43
CA LYS A 27 -1.60 1.38 -22.34
C LYS A 27 -2.54 2.51 -21.89
N TYR A 28 -2.10 3.34 -20.95
CA TYR A 28 -2.92 4.38 -20.32
C TYR A 28 -2.41 5.76 -20.76
N ARG A 29 -2.81 6.20 -21.96
CA ARG A 29 -2.44 7.49 -22.53
C ARG A 29 -3.50 8.54 -22.22
N LEU A 30 -3.63 8.92 -20.94
CA LEU A 30 -4.58 9.91 -20.45
C LEU A 30 -3.82 11.08 -19.81
N ASN A 31 -4.32 12.30 -19.97
CA ASN A 31 -3.65 13.51 -19.47
C ASN A 31 -3.49 13.54 -17.95
N ASN A 32 -4.40 12.88 -17.22
CA ASN A 32 -4.39 12.79 -15.77
C ASN A 32 -3.76 11.51 -15.21
N VAL A 33 -3.01 10.74 -16.03
CA VAL A 33 -2.38 9.49 -15.61
C VAL A 33 -0.88 9.53 -15.89
N GLN A 34 -0.08 9.31 -14.84
CA GLN A 34 1.37 9.27 -14.91
C GLN A 34 1.90 7.97 -14.30
N PHE A 35 3.06 7.49 -14.77
CA PHE A 35 3.73 6.31 -14.23
C PHE A 35 5.21 6.59 -14.04
N PHE A 36 5.75 6.18 -12.87
CA PHE A 36 7.15 6.36 -12.52
C PHE A 36 7.77 5.04 -12.07
N HIS A 37 8.97 4.77 -12.56
CA HIS A 37 9.84 3.69 -12.06
C HIS A 37 10.50 4.19 -10.79
N MET A 38 10.08 3.68 -9.62
CA MET A 38 10.56 4.10 -8.30
C MET A 38 10.54 2.94 -7.30
N ASP A 39 11.50 2.97 -6.37
CA ASP A 39 11.56 2.12 -5.18
C ASP A 39 10.94 2.88 -3.99
N ILE A 40 9.80 2.42 -3.52
CA ILE A 40 9.07 3.07 -2.40
C ILE A 40 9.82 3.02 -1.07
N THR A 41 10.89 2.22 -0.96
CA THR A 41 11.74 2.16 0.23
C THR A 41 12.90 3.18 0.21
N LYS A 42 13.24 3.72 -0.99
CA LYS A 42 14.44 4.57 -1.19
C LYS A 42 14.13 5.94 -1.77
N ASP A 43 13.24 5.99 -2.77
CA ASP A 43 13.06 7.20 -3.56
C ASP A 43 12.19 8.25 -2.86
N ARG A 44 12.28 9.49 -3.32
CA ARG A 44 11.38 10.55 -2.92
C ARG A 44 10.07 10.40 -3.69
N LEU A 45 9.00 10.10 -2.98
CA LEU A 45 7.68 9.89 -3.57
C LEU A 45 6.97 11.22 -3.84
N PRO A 46 6.11 11.28 -4.88
CA PRO A 46 5.27 12.44 -5.11
C PRO A 46 4.22 12.59 -4.01
N THR A 47 3.78 13.82 -3.76
CA THR A 47 2.67 14.12 -2.86
C THR A 47 1.34 13.75 -3.52
N GLY A 48 0.42 13.21 -2.73
CA GLY A 48 -0.96 12.93 -3.13
C GLY A 48 -1.92 13.02 -1.95
N ASP A 49 -3.23 13.11 -2.22
CA ASP A 49 -4.23 13.05 -1.16
C ASP A 49 -4.30 11.66 -0.54
N LEU A 50 -4.10 10.62 -1.35
CA LEU A 50 -4.20 9.22 -0.97
C LEU A 50 -3.10 8.38 -1.61
N ILE A 51 -2.39 7.61 -0.79
CA ILE A 51 -1.54 6.51 -1.23
C ILE A 51 -2.35 5.21 -1.16
N LEU A 52 -2.57 4.56 -2.31
CA LEU A 52 -3.11 3.20 -2.37
C LEU A 52 -1.95 2.20 -2.47
N CYS A 53 -1.70 1.45 -1.40
CA CYS A 53 -0.64 0.45 -1.31
C CYS A 53 -1.24 -0.94 -1.03
N ARG A 54 -1.89 -1.51 -2.06
CA ARG A 54 -2.56 -2.81 -1.96
C ARG A 54 -1.61 -3.96 -2.28
N ASP A 55 -1.63 -5.01 -1.45
CA ASP A 55 -0.84 -6.26 -1.62
C ASP A 55 0.66 -6.02 -1.85
N CYS A 56 1.23 -5.00 -1.21
CA CYS A 56 2.65 -4.65 -1.34
C CYS A 56 3.42 -4.84 -0.04
N LEU A 57 2.99 -4.20 1.05
CA LEU A 57 3.68 -4.26 2.34
C LEU A 57 3.70 -5.66 2.97
N VAL A 58 2.79 -6.53 2.57
CA VAL A 58 2.76 -7.96 2.93
C VAL A 58 3.99 -8.74 2.46
N HIS A 59 4.76 -8.18 1.52
CA HIS A 59 5.99 -8.77 0.96
C HIS A 59 7.27 -8.17 1.55
N PHE A 60 7.18 -7.23 2.48
CA PHE A 60 8.34 -6.50 3.01
C PHE A 60 8.77 -7.05 4.37
N SER A 61 10.09 -7.12 4.60
CA SER A 61 10.66 -7.23 5.95
C SER A 61 10.20 -6.06 6.82
N LEU A 62 10.33 -6.16 8.14
CA LEU A 62 10.01 -5.04 9.04
C LEU A 62 10.86 -3.80 8.71
N SER A 63 12.13 -3.98 8.39
CA SER A 63 13.03 -2.88 8.00
C SER A 63 12.56 -2.16 6.75
N ASP A 64 12.18 -2.90 5.68
CA ASP A 64 11.71 -2.31 4.44
C ASP A 64 10.31 -1.72 4.59
N PHE A 65 9.45 -2.32 5.42
CA PHE A 65 8.16 -1.76 5.80
C PHE A 65 8.33 -0.37 6.42
N HIS A 66 9.18 -0.23 7.44
CA HIS A 66 9.47 1.07 8.07
C HIS A 66 10.09 2.06 7.09
N SER A 67 10.99 1.60 6.21
CA SER A 67 11.57 2.45 5.17
C SER A 67 10.50 3.00 4.22
N ALA A 68 9.59 2.16 3.73
CA ALA A 68 8.48 2.56 2.88
C ALA A 68 7.54 3.55 3.61
N LEU A 69 7.18 3.25 4.85
CA LEU A 69 6.31 4.11 5.65
C LEU A 69 6.92 5.50 5.91
N ASN A 70 8.24 5.57 6.16
CA ASN A 70 8.98 6.83 6.24
C ASN A 70 8.90 7.63 4.93
N LYS A 71 8.99 6.95 3.76
CA LYS A 71 8.85 7.60 2.46
C LYS A 71 7.41 8.07 2.20
N PHE A 72 6.41 7.30 2.62
CA PHE A 72 5.00 7.74 2.56
C PHE A 72 4.79 9.02 3.39
N LYS A 73 5.29 9.08 4.62
CA LYS A 73 5.22 10.30 5.44
C LYS A 73 6.00 11.47 4.84
N ALA A 74 7.22 11.23 4.36
CA ALA A 74 8.06 12.26 3.75
C ALA A 74 7.47 12.82 2.45
N SER A 75 6.58 12.09 1.78
CA SER A 75 5.84 12.58 0.60
C SER A 75 4.82 13.65 0.94
N GLN A 76 4.48 13.83 2.22
CA GLN A 76 3.42 14.72 2.71
C GLN A 76 2.02 14.36 2.16
N SER A 77 1.85 13.13 1.71
CA SER A 77 0.53 12.58 1.38
C SER A 77 -0.29 12.43 2.66
N ARG A 78 -1.61 12.65 2.57
CA ARG A 78 -2.46 12.69 3.75
C ARG A 78 -2.91 11.32 4.20
N TYR A 79 -3.38 10.49 3.30
CA TYR A 79 -3.98 9.21 3.63
C TYR A 79 -3.21 8.03 3.06
N LEU A 80 -3.21 6.92 3.81
CA LEU A 80 -2.74 5.62 3.38
C LEU A 80 -3.91 4.63 3.39
N LEU A 81 -4.24 4.04 2.24
CA LEU A 81 -5.16 2.91 2.10
C LEU A 81 -4.32 1.69 1.76
N THR A 82 -4.26 0.73 2.67
CA THR A 82 -3.37 -0.43 2.51
C THR A 82 -3.99 -1.72 3.04
N THR A 83 -3.45 -2.86 2.58
CA THR A 83 -3.88 -4.20 2.97
C THR A 83 -3.58 -4.47 4.45
N THR A 84 -4.57 -5.02 5.15
CA THR A 84 -4.46 -5.52 6.53
C THR A 84 -5.32 -6.77 6.71
N PHE A 85 -4.99 -7.60 7.72
CA PHE A 85 -5.71 -8.82 8.09
C PHE A 85 -6.20 -8.65 9.53
N THR A 86 -7.49 -8.34 9.69
CA THR A 86 -8.04 -7.82 10.94
C THR A 86 -8.14 -8.85 12.08
N ASN A 87 -8.16 -10.14 11.75
CA ASN A 87 -8.26 -11.23 12.75
C ASN A 87 -6.90 -11.81 13.14
N LEU A 88 -5.80 -11.35 12.49
CA LEU A 88 -4.46 -11.82 12.81
C LEU A 88 -4.07 -11.36 14.22
N THR A 89 -3.57 -12.29 15.04
CA THR A 89 -3.23 -12.04 16.46
C THR A 89 -1.75 -11.78 16.70
N PHE A 90 -0.87 -12.07 15.74
CA PHE A 90 0.56 -11.72 15.79
C PHE A 90 1.11 -11.51 14.38
N ASN A 91 2.09 -10.63 14.24
CA ASN A 91 2.81 -10.39 13.00
C ASN A 91 4.12 -11.18 12.98
N GLN A 92 4.41 -11.83 11.87
CA GLN A 92 5.64 -12.58 11.67
C GLN A 92 6.66 -11.76 10.87
N GLU A 93 7.97 -11.85 11.21
CA GLU A 93 9.03 -11.31 10.38
C GLU A 93 9.27 -12.20 9.16
N ILE A 94 9.57 -11.56 8.03
CA ILE A 94 9.94 -12.24 6.78
C ILE A 94 11.09 -11.51 6.09
N ARG A 95 11.73 -12.17 5.14
CA ARG A 95 12.60 -11.50 4.17
C ARG A 95 11.75 -10.81 3.10
N THR A 96 12.14 -9.61 2.68
CA THR A 96 11.51 -8.93 1.55
C THR A 96 11.51 -9.83 0.31
N GLY A 97 10.35 -9.91 -0.37
CA GLY A 97 10.07 -10.82 -1.47
C GLY A 97 9.33 -12.10 -1.06
N SER A 98 9.30 -12.45 0.22
CA SER A 98 8.38 -13.47 0.76
C SER A 98 6.97 -12.90 0.93
N TRP A 99 6.06 -13.65 1.54
CA TRP A 99 4.69 -13.18 1.82
C TRP A 99 4.26 -13.55 3.23
N ARG A 100 3.51 -12.68 3.88
CA ARG A 100 2.77 -12.95 5.11
C ARG A 100 1.52 -12.08 5.23
N PRO A 101 0.47 -12.50 5.97
CA PRO A 101 -0.57 -11.58 6.39
C PRO A 101 -0.01 -10.56 7.39
N LEU A 102 -0.59 -9.35 7.43
CA LEU A 102 -0.22 -8.28 8.34
C LEU A 102 -1.45 -7.73 9.04
N ASN A 103 -1.43 -7.63 10.37
CA ASN A 103 -2.35 -6.79 11.12
C ASN A 103 -1.61 -5.52 11.57
N LEU A 104 -1.96 -4.38 10.99
CA LEU A 104 -1.27 -3.12 11.25
C LEU A 104 -1.65 -2.49 12.61
N GLU A 105 -2.73 -2.92 13.24
CA GLU A 105 -3.17 -2.40 14.55
C GLU A 105 -2.43 -3.02 15.74
N ILE A 106 -1.67 -4.11 15.54
CA ILE A 106 -0.94 -4.81 16.60
C ILE A 106 0.57 -4.71 16.40
N GLU A 107 1.32 -5.13 17.43
CA GLU A 107 2.79 -5.16 17.38
C GLU A 107 3.33 -5.90 16.13
N PRO A 108 4.43 -5.45 15.54
CA PRO A 108 5.26 -4.29 15.91
C PRO A 108 4.80 -2.95 15.32
N PHE A 109 3.69 -2.92 14.57
CA PHE A 109 3.24 -1.72 13.83
C PHE A 109 2.47 -0.74 14.69
N ASN A 110 1.55 -1.23 15.54
CA ASN A 110 0.75 -0.45 16.50
C ASN A 110 0.08 0.79 15.89
N PHE A 111 -0.44 0.67 14.66
CA PHE A 111 -1.21 1.75 14.06
C PHE A 111 -2.45 2.07 14.89
N PRO A 112 -2.89 3.32 14.94
CA PRO A 112 -4.17 3.67 15.56
C PRO A 112 -5.33 2.97 14.83
N LYS A 113 -6.53 3.03 15.41
CA LYS A 113 -7.73 2.53 14.71
C LYS A 113 -7.87 3.19 13.34
N PRO A 114 -8.15 2.42 12.28
CA PRO A 114 -8.33 2.98 10.95
C PRO A 114 -9.60 3.82 10.86
N ILE A 115 -9.61 4.80 9.96
CA ILE A 115 -10.79 5.64 9.66
C ILE A 115 -11.89 4.79 8.99
N LEU A 116 -11.48 3.84 8.16
CA LEU A 116 -12.36 2.98 7.37
C LEU A 116 -11.71 1.62 7.17
N VAL A 117 -12.50 0.56 7.22
CA VAL A 117 -12.08 -0.80 6.84
C VAL A 117 -13.04 -1.33 5.77
N ILE A 118 -12.49 -1.81 4.66
CA ILE A 118 -13.22 -2.41 3.55
C ILE A 118 -12.77 -3.86 3.41
N ASN A 119 -13.61 -4.81 3.79
CA ASN A 119 -13.31 -6.22 3.59
C ASN A 119 -13.30 -6.53 2.08
N GLU A 120 -12.25 -7.19 1.61
CA GLU A 120 -12.10 -7.54 0.19
C GLU A 120 -12.87 -8.79 -0.23
N ASN A 121 -13.53 -9.49 0.72
CA ASN A 121 -14.19 -10.79 0.51
C ASN A 121 -13.26 -11.80 -0.16
N CYS A 122 -12.03 -11.89 0.34
CA CYS A 122 -10.99 -12.73 -0.22
C CYS A 122 -11.37 -14.21 -0.14
N THR A 123 -11.34 -14.89 -1.27
CA THR A 123 -11.61 -16.34 -1.38
C THR A 123 -10.35 -17.16 -1.60
N GLU A 124 -9.18 -16.52 -1.63
CA GLU A 124 -7.88 -17.18 -1.81
C GLU A 124 -7.50 -18.03 -0.58
N GLY A 125 -6.61 -18.98 -0.77
CA GLY A 125 -6.09 -19.81 0.32
C GLY A 125 -7.17 -20.65 1.01
N GLU A 126 -8.12 -21.22 0.28
CA GLU A 126 -9.20 -22.04 0.85
C GLU A 126 -9.99 -21.32 1.95
N MET A 127 -10.29 -20.03 1.74
CA MET A 127 -11.01 -19.16 2.68
C MET A 127 -10.24 -18.80 3.97
N ASN A 128 -8.93 -19.05 4.04
CA ASN A 128 -8.13 -18.72 5.22
C ASN A 128 -7.90 -17.21 5.43
N TYR A 129 -8.21 -16.39 4.42
CA TYR A 129 -7.97 -14.95 4.42
C TYR A 129 -9.25 -14.12 4.25
N THR A 130 -10.36 -14.60 4.82
CA THR A 130 -11.67 -13.91 4.73
C THR A 130 -11.71 -12.55 5.41
N ASP A 131 -10.74 -12.31 6.30
CA ASP A 131 -10.55 -11.04 7.01
C ASP A 131 -9.65 -10.05 6.26
N LYS A 132 -9.08 -10.45 5.11
CA LYS A 132 -8.28 -9.56 4.28
C LYS A 132 -9.08 -8.32 3.91
N SER A 133 -8.53 -7.16 4.24
CA SER A 133 -9.21 -5.88 4.11
C SER A 133 -8.27 -4.81 3.58
N LEU A 134 -8.84 -3.78 3.00
CA LEU A 134 -8.18 -2.48 2.82
C LEU A 134 -8.59 -1.57 3.96
N ALA A 135 -7.64 -1.00 4.67
CA ALA A 135 -7.94 -0.05 5.73
C ALA A 135 -7.26 1.30 5.47
N LEU A 136 -7.96 2.36 5.88
CA LEU A 136 -7.59 3.76 5.64
C LEU A 136 -7.08 4.40 6.92
N TRP A 137 -5.89 5.00 6.86
CA TRP A 137 -5.31 5.79 7.94
C TRP A 137 -4.93 7.20 7.48
N ASP A 138 -4.99 8.16 8.38
CA ASP A 138 -4.31 9.45 8.22
C ASP A 138 -2.82 9.25 8.57
N LEU A 139 -1.92 9.51 7.64
CA LEU A 139 -0.48 9.33 7.84
C LEU A 139 0.11 10.21 8.95
N ASN A 140 -0.55 11.31 9.30
CA ASN A 140 -0.06 12.23 10.33
C ASN A 140 -0.19 11.66 11.74
N ILE A 141 -1.14 10.73 11.98
CA ILE A 141 -1.37 10.15 13.31
C ILE A 141 -0.70 8.78 13.51
N ILE A 142 -0.10 8.19 12.49
CA ILE A 142 0.68 6.96 12.62
C ILE A 142 2.01 7.31 13.28
N ASN A 143 2.28 6.75 14.46
CA ASN A 143 3.55 6.88 15.17
C ASN A 143 4.29 5.54 15.16
N PHE A 144 5.60 5.55 14.93
CA PHE A 144 6.47 4.36 14.94
C PHE A 144 7.93 4.77 15.13
#